data_9f6d4cdd7cb06834a541aa7927d865a4
#
_entry.id   9f6d4cdd7cb06834a541aa7927d865a4
#
_cell.length_a   1.000
_cell.length_b   1.000
_cell.length_c   1.000
_cell.angle_alpha   90.00
_cell.angle_beta   90.00
_cell.angle_gamma   90.00
#
_symmetry.space_group_name_H-M   'P 1'
#
loop_
_entity.id
_entity.type
_entity.pdbx_description
1 polymer ?
#
loop_
_entity_poly.entity_id
_entity_poly.type
_entity_poly.pdbx_seq_one_letter_code
_entity_poly.pdbx_strand_id
1 'polypeptide(L)'
;MSTVTSRSWMMSAAVAVLMVLATTAGGETPQQPNQDTLGALLVEVRGLRSAIEQMASVGPSIQLAMGRRQLQEQRINTLIRRGDVVRDALTAAHKRAGELRDRFGNLQRALEESTEPLHRSNIEGQLPMIKQDLARATAEIQRLQTEESEAAAQVSSEQKRWAEINQRLEELDRALARR
;
A
#
# COMPACT_ATOMS: atom_id res chain seq x y z
N MET A 1 -11.75 21.12 -19.26
CA MET A 1 -13.13 20.70 -19.45
C MET A 1 -13.12 19.24 -19.88
N SER A 2 -13.32 18.31 -18.98
CA SER A 2 -13.56 16.90 -19.30
C SER A 2 -14.28 16.29 -18.12
N THR A 3 -15.54 16.01 -18.29
CA THR A 3 -16.50 15.48 -17.35
C THR A 3 -16.28 13.98 -17.18
N VAL A 4 -15.89 13.56 -15.97
CA VAL A 4 -15.88 12.14 -15.59
C VAL A 4 -17.25 11.77 -15.05
N THR A 5 -18.00 11.04 -15.86
CA THR A 5 -19.29 10.45 -15.51
C THR A 5 -19.08 9.26 -14.57
N SER A 6 -19.47 9.41 -13.31
CA SER A 6 -19.59 8.33 -12.34
C SER A 6 -20.79 7.43 -12.70
N ARG A 7 -20.54 6.21 -13.11
CA ARG A 7 -21.56 5.15 -13.22
C ARG A 7 -21.66 4.40 -11.89
N SER A 8 -22.59 4.84 -11.06
CA SER A 8 -23.05 4.09 -9.89
C SER A 8 -23.89 2.89 -10.38
N TRP A 9 -23.38 1.69 -10.19
CA TRP A 9 -24.16 0.46 -10.37
C TRP A 9 -24.77 0.09 -9.01
N MET A 10 -25.99 0.56 -8.79
CA MET A 10 -26.89 -0.01 -7.80
C MET A 10 -27.43 -1.34 -8.35
N MET A 11 -26.96 -2.46 -7.83
CA MET A 11 -27.65 -3.74 -7.95
C MET A 11 -28.73 -3.80 -6.87
N SER A 12 -29.95 -3.42 -7.25
CA SER A 12 -31.17 -3.74 -6.51
C SER A 12 -31.51 -5.21 -6.72
N ALA A 13 -31.26 -6.03 -5.73
CA ALA A 13 -31.83 -7.39 -5.67
C ALA A 13 -33.30 -7.27 -5.29
N ALA A 14 -34.20 -7.32 -6.26
CA ALA A 14 -35.64 -7.43 -6.07
C ALA A 14 -35.97 -8.88 -5.64
N VAL A 15 -36.24 -9.08 -4.38
CA VAL A 15 -36.86 -10.30 -3.88
C VAL A 15 -38.34 -10.22 -4.21
N ALA A 16 -38.77 -10.87 -5.28
CA ALA A 16 -40.17 -11.05 -5.62
C ALA A 16 -40.74 -12.22 -4.81
N VAL A 17 -41.40 -11.90 -3.69
CA VAL A 17 -42.25 -12.85 -2.99
C VAL A 17 -43.56 -12.94 -3.75
N LEU A 18 -43.74 -14.01 -4.51
CA LEU A 18 -44.96 -14.31 -5.24
C LEU A 18 -45.91 -15.07 -4.28
N MET A 19 -46.82 -14.34 -3.61
CA MET A 19 -47.95 -14.92 -2.92
C MET A 19 -49.03 -15.28 -3.98
N VAL A 20 -49.13 -16.55 -4.31
CA VAL A 20 -50.26 -17.09 -5.07
C VAL A 20 -51.32 -17.52 -4.04
N LEU A 21 -52.34 -16.68 -3.84
CA LEU A 21 -53.57 -17.02 -3.18
C LEU A 21 -54.49 -17.73 -4.21
N ALA A 22 -54.46 -19.04 -4.25
CA ALA A 22 -55.46 -19.83 -4.94
C ALA A 22 -56.54 -20.27 -3.93
N THR A 23 -57.67 -19.54 -3.89
CA THR A 23 -58.91 -19.99 -3.25
C THR A 23 -59.65 -20.89 -4.20
N THR A 24 -59.53 -22.22 -4.02
CA THR A 24 -60.49 -23.17 -4.59
C THR A 24 -61.20 -23.86 -3.41
N ALA A 25 -62.48 -23.51 -3.24
CA ALA A 25 -63.39 -24.24 -2.41
C ALA A 25 -63.71 -25.60 -3.07
N GLY A 26 -63.12 -26.65 -2.57
CA GLY A 26 -63.40 -28.04 -2.91
C GLY A 26 -63.08 -28.85 -1.67
N GLY A 27 -64.13 -29.50 -1.08
CA GLY A 27 -63.98 -30.34 0.09
C GLY A 27 -63.13 -31.54 -0.21
N GLU A 28 -61.92 -31.54 0.40
CA GLU A 28 -61.02 -32.67 0.41
C GLU A 28 -60.67 -33.02 1.87
N THR A 29 -60.81 -34.28 2.16
CA THR A 29 -60.35 -34.94 3.38
C THR A 29 -58.96 -34.46 3.79
N PRO A 30 -58.64 -34.32 5.08
CA PRO A 30 -57.29 -33.94 5.53
C PRO A 30 -56.31 -35.01 5.08
N GLN A 31 -55.67 -34.79 3.93
CA GLN A 31 -54.52 -35.57 3.51
C GLN A 31 -53.40 -35.33 4.53
N GLN A 32 -53.01 -36.42 5.23
CA GLN A 32 -51.78 -36.41 6.05
C GLN A 32 -50.65 -35.78 5.24
N PRO A 33 -49.95 -34.78 5.77
CA PRO A 33 -48.80 -34.22 5.08
C PRO A 33 -47.84 -35.35 4.77
N ASN A 34 -47.64 -35.60 3.47
CA ASN A 34 -46.81 -36.67 3.00
C ASN A 34 -45.44 -36.59 3.70
N GLN A 35 -45.01 -37.67 4.33
CA GLN A 35 -43.69 -37.76 5.00
C GLN A 35 -42.57 -37.36 4.07
N ASP A 36 -42.73 -37.51 2.77
CA ASP A 36 -41.80 -37.08 1.71
C ASP A 36 -41.64 -35.57 1.63
N THR A 37 -42.72 -34.78 1.82
CA THR A 37 -42.63 -33.28 1.82
C THR A 37 -41.96 -32.78 3.09
N LEU A 38 -42.18 -33.40 4.23
CA LEU A 38 -41.43 -33.07 5.46
C LEU A 38 -39.96 -33.46 5.36
N GLY A 39 -39.66 -34.58 4.73
CA GLY A 39 -38.28 -35.00 4.42
C GLY A 39 -37.55 -34.01 3.51
N ALA A 40 -38.21 -33.57 2.42
CA ALA A 40 -37.69 -32.57 1.51
C ALA A 40 -37.42 -31.22 2.22
N LEU A 41 -38.33 -30.74 3.01
CA LEU A 41 -38.18 -29.51 3.81
C LEU A 41 -37.01 -29.62 4.80
N LEU A 42 -36.85 -30.76 5.48
CA LEU A 42 -35.73 -30.98 6.39
C LEU A 42 -34.38 -30.97 5.69
N VAL A 43 -34.28 -31.48 4.47
CA VAL A 43 -33.05 -31.44 3.64
C VAL A 43 -32.77 -29.99 3.26
N GLU A 44 -33.77 -29.23 2.84
CA GLU A 44 -33.62 -27.84 2.44
C GLU A 44 -33.23 -26.93 3.63
N VAL A 45 -33.85 -27.10 4.79
CA VAL A 45 -33.47 -26.40 6.01
C VAL A 45 -32.07 -26.73 6.49
N ARG A 46 -31.63 -27.99 6.36
CA ARG A 46 -30.23 -28.36 6.63
C ARG A 46 -29.28 -27.72 5.64
N GLY A 47 -29.63 -27.67 4.36
CA GLY A 47 -28.87 -26.99 3.32
C GLY A 47 -28.71 -25.49 3.58
N LEU A 48 -29.81 -24.82 3.93
CA LEU A 48 -29.81 -23.40 4.32
C LEU A 48 -28.97 -23.16 5.58
N ARG A 49 -29.09 -24.00 6.59
CA ARG A 49 -28.28 -23.87 7.80
C ARG A 49 -26.82 -24.02 7.51
N SER A 50 -26.43 -25.03 6.72
CA SER A 50 -25.04 -25.23 6.28
C SER A 50 -24.51 -24.03 5.49
N ALA A 51 -25.31 -23.46 4.59
CA ALA A 51 -24.95 -22.26 3.82
C ALA A 51 -24.78 -21.04 4.73
N ILE A 52 -25.64 -20.84 5.74
CA ILE A 52 -25.53 -19.76 6.71
C ILE A 52 -24.27 -19.93 7.58
N GLU A 53 -24.02 -21.14 8.09
CA GLU A 53 -22.82 -21.45 8.87
C GLU A 53 -21.53 -21.23 8.04
N GLN A 54 -21.56 -21.55 6.76
CA GLN A 54 -20.46 -21.31 5.83
C GLN A 54 -20.25 -19.82 5.56
N MET A 55 -21.32 -19.04 5.34
CA MET A 55 -21.25 -17.58 5.20
C MET A 55 -20.75 -16.91 6.49
N ALA A 56 -21.20 -17.38 7.65
CA ALA A 56 -20.77 -16.86 8.94
C ALA A 56 -19.27 -17.10 9.22
N SER A 57 -18.69 -18.16 8.70
CA SER A 57 -17.25 -18.46 8.85
C SER A 57 -16.36 -17.71 7.85
N VAL A 58 -16.88 -17.38 6.66
CA VAL A 58 -16.14 -16.73 5.58
C VAL A 58 -16.08 -15.21 5.78
N GLY A 59 -17.18 -14.60 6.28
CA GLY A 59 -17.26 -13.14 6.49
C GLY A 59 -16.11 -12.55 7.32
N PRO A 60 -15.81 -13.08 8.51
CA PRO A 60 -14.69 -12.59 9.33
C PRO A 60 -13.32 -12.76 8.68
N SER A 61 -13.10 -13.84 7.93
CA SER A 61 -11.82 -14.09 7.24
C SER A 61 -11.57 -13.11 6.09
N ILE A 62 -12.62 -12.76 5.35
CA ILE A 62 -12.55 -11.72 4.31
C ILE A 62 -12.28 -10.35 4.93
N GLN A 63 -12.93 -9.98 6.02
CA GLN A 63 -12.69 -8.71 6.72
C GLN A 63 -11.26 -8.62 7.24
N LEU A 64 -10.73 -9.69 7.83
CA LEU A 64 -9.34 -9.75 8.27
C LEU A 64 -8.35 -9.62 7.10
N ALA A 65 -8.64 -10.27 5.97
CA ALA A 65 -7.82 -10.19 4.78
C ALA A 65 -7.81 -8.77 4.19
N MET A 66 -8.97 -8.11 4.11
CA MET A 66 -9.08 -6.71 3.68
C MET A 66 -8.34 -5.77 4.63
N GLY A 67 -8.48 -5.95 5.95
CA GLY A 67 -7.76 -5.16 6.94
C GLY A 67 -6.24 -5.31 6.83
N ARG A 68 -5.75 -6.52 6.64
CA ARG A 68 -4.31 -6.79 6.41
C ARG A 68 -3.82 -6.14 5.12
N ARG A 69 -4.59 -6.22 4.04
CA ARG A 69 -4.27 -5.57 2.77
C ARG A 69 -4.14 -4.06 2.95
N GLN A 70 -5.11 -3.42 3.59
CA GLN A 70 -5.10 -1.98 3.83
C GLN A 70 -3.91 -1.53 4.67
N LEU A 71 -3.59 -2.26 5.74
CA LEU A 71 -2.41 -1.99 6.57
C LEU A 71 -1.12 -2.13 5.78
N GLN A 72 -1.02 -3.14 4.92
CA GLN A 72 0.16 -3.36 4.10
C GLN A 72 0.35 -2.25 3.05
N GLU A 73 -0.73 -1.82 2.39
CA GLU A 73 -0.71 -0.68 1.47
C GLU A 73 -0.26 0.62 2.17
N GLN A 74 -0.78 0.89 3.36
CA GLN A 74 -0.36 2.05 4.17
C GLN A 74 1.13 1.98 4.54
N ARG A 75 1.63 0.79 4.89
CA ARG A 75 3.03 0.57 5.23
C ARG A 75 3.94 0.80 4.03
N ILE A 76 3.60 0.25 2.87
CA ILE A 76 4.35 0.46 1.61
C ILE A 76 4.36 1.95 1.27
N ASN A 77 3.23 2.64 1.31
CA ASN A 77 3.13 4.06 1.01
C ASN A 77 3.94 4.94 1.99
N THR A 78 4.04 4.53 3.24
CA THR A 78 4.86 5.22 4.25
C THR A 78 6.35 5.05 3.95
N LEU A 79 6.78 3.85 3.55
CA LEU A 79 8.16 3.56 3.18
C LEU A 79 8.58 4.28 1.89
N ILE A 80 7.70 4.34 0.90
CA ILE A 80 7.92 5.09 -0.35
C ILE A 80 8.15 6.58 -0.02
N ARG A 81 7.24 7.19 0.76
CA ARG A 81 7.39 8.60 1.17
C ARG A 81 8.68 8.86 1.93
N ARG A 82 9.09 7.93 2.80
CA ARG A 82 10.39 8.03 3.48
C ARG A 82 11.55 7.98 2.49
N GLY A 83 11.50 7.10 1.50
CA GLY A 83 12.49 7.02 0.44
C GLY A 83 12.58 8.31 -0.38
N ASP A 84 11.43 8.94 -0.70
CA ASP A 84 11.39 10.21 -1.43
C ASP A 84 12.04 11.34 -0.61
N VAL A 85 11.75 11.44 0.69
CA VAL A 85 12.40 12.42 1.59
C VAL A 85 13.92 12.25 1.63
N VAL A 86 14.41 11.01 1.70
CA VAL A 86 15.85 10.73 1.68
C VAL A 86 16.47 11.12 0.33
N ARG A 87 15.79 10.87 -0.78
CA ARG A 87 16.26 11.24 -2.13
C ARG A 87 16.34 12.76 -2.32
N ASP A 88 15.35 13.49 -1.80
CA ASP A 88 15.35 14.96 -1.81
C ASP A 88 16.50 15.51 -0.97
N ALA A 89 16.72 14.94 0.23
CA ALA A 89 17.84 15.29 1.09
C ALA A 89 19.19 15.00 0.43
N LEU A 90 19.32 13.86 -0.27
CA LEU A 90 20.53 13.50 -1.03
C LEU A 90 20.80 14.48 -2.15
N THR A 91 19.77 14.90 -2.88
CA THR A 91 19.88 15.92 -3.93
C THR A 91 20.36 17.26 -3.37
N ALA A 92 19.80 17.68 -2.24
CA ALA A 92 20.22 18.90 -1.55
C ALA A 92 21.68 18.81 -1.03
N ALA A 93 22.09 17.66 -0.50
CA ALA A 93 23.44 17.41 -0.05
C ALA A 93 24.47 17.46 -1.21
N HIS A 94 24.14 16.87 -2.35
CA HIS A 94 24.96 16.96 -3.57
C HIS A 94 25.11 18.39 -4.05
N LYS A 95 24.03 19.17 -4.07
CA LYS A 95 24.07 20.59 -4.45
C LYS A 95 24.99 21.37 -3.50
N ARG A 96 24.82 21.19 -2.19
CA ARG A 96 25.69 21.85 -1.19
C ARG A 96 27.16 21.47 -1.34
N ALA A 97 27.46 20.20 -1.56
CA ALA A 97 28.83 19.75 -1.79
C ALA A 97 29.42 20.35 -3.08
N GLY A 98 28.62 20.52 -4.14
CA GLY A 98 28.99 21.22 -5.36
C GLY A 98 29.37 22.68 -5.09
N GLU A 99 28.49 23.42 -4.41
CA GLU A 99 28.71 24.82 -4.04
C GLU A 99 29.99 25.02 -3.19
N LEU A 100 30.23 24.11 -2.24
CA LEU A 100 31.45 24.13 -1.44
C LEU A 100 32.70 23.83 -2.25
N ARG A 101 32.61 22.91 -3.21
CA ARG A 101 33.73 22.57 -4.12
C ARG A 101 34.08 23.75 -5.03
N ASP A 102 33.07 24.42 -5.58
CA ASP A 102 33.25 25.60 -6.41
C ASP A 102 33.86 26.74 -5.60
N ARG A 103 33.40 26.97 -4.38
CA ARG A 103 33.94 27.97 -3.48
C ARG A 103 35.40 27.66 -3.12
N PHE A 104 35.72 26.40 -2.85
CA PHE A 104 37.09 25.97 -2.59
C PHE A 104 37.99 26.24 -3.78
N GLY A 105 37.57 25.85 -4.99
CA GLY A 105 38.32 26.10 -6.23
C GLY A 105 38.53 27.60 -6.53
N ASN A 106 37.52 28.41 -6.26
CA ASN A 106 37.62 29.85 -6.41
C ASN A 106 38.64 30.47 -5.43
N LEU A 107 38.67 30.05 -4.18
CA LEU A 107 39.63 30.51 -3.20
C LEU A 107 41.08 30.04 -3.54
N GLN A 108 41.21 28.80 -4.05
CA GLN A 108 42.53 28.34 -4.52
C GLN A 108 43.05 29.22 -5.65
N ARG A 109 42.25 29.53 -6.66
CA ARG A 109 42.64 30.44 -7.76
C ARG A 109 42.96 31.82 -7.25
N ALA A 110 42.13 32.40 -6.37
CA ALA A 110 42.37 33.68 -5.76
C ALA A 110 43.68 33.72 -4.95
N LEU A 111 44.06 32.60 -4.31
CA LEU A 111 45.33 32.46 -3.60
C LEU A 111 46.54 32.48 -4.56
N GLU A 112 46.41 31.82 -5.71
CA GLU A 112 47.44 31.78 -6.74
C GLU A 112 47.65 33.14 -7.41
N GLU A 113 46.57 33.87 -7.67
CA GLU A 113 46.57 35.19 -8.32
C GLU A 113 46.97 36.34 -7.38
N SER A 114 46.82 36.15 -6.06
CA SER A 114 47.07 37.22 -5.08
C SER A 114 48.53 37.44 -4.83
N THR A 115 48.98 38.67 -5.00
CA THR A 115 50.33 39.14 -4.67
C THR A 115 50.39 39.82 -3.31
N GLU A 116 49.27 40.19 -2.73
CA GLU A 116 49.19 40.93 -1.46
C GLU A 116 49.25 39.97 -0.26
N PRO A 117 50.21 40.15 0.67
CA PRO A 117 50.44 39.22 1.78
C PRO A 117 49.25 39.08 2.73
N LEU A 118 48.54 40.21 3.05
CA LEU A 118 47.37 40.19 3.94
C LEU A 118 46.21 39.45 3.30
N HIS A 119 45.96 39.62 2.02
CA HIS A 119 44.93 38.95 1.29
C HIS A 119 45.18 37.44 1.21
N ARG A 120 46.41 37.04 0.94
CA ARG A 120 46.82 35.62 0.97
C ARG A 120 46.58 34.98 2.31
N SER A 121 47.03 35.62 3.41
CA SER A 121 46.84 35.09 4.77
C SER A 121 45.36 34.88 5.13
N ASN A 122 44.48 35.79 4.68
CA ASN A 122 43.05 35.65 4.88
C ASN A 122 42.46 34.46 4.13
N ILE A 123 42.83 34.26 2.86
CA ILE A 123 42.39 33.13 2.05
C ILE A 123 42.92 31.80 2.65
N GLU A 124 44.19 31.77 3.01
CA GLU A 124 44.80 30.59 3.67
C GLU A 124 44.09 30.17 4.95
N GLY A 125 43.60 31.15 5.73
CA GLY A 125 42.79 30.90 6.92
C GLY A 125 41.36 30.33 6.61
N GLN A 126 40.81 30.64 5.45
CA GLN A 126 39.46 30.16 5.06
C GLN A 126 39.48 28.75 4.45
N LEU A 127 40.53 28.38 3.74
CA LEU A 127 40.66 27.09 3.03
C LEU A 127 40.45 25.86 3.94
N PRO A 128 41.02 25.77 5.16
CA PRO A 128 40.79 24.61 6.05
C PRO A 128 39.34 24.45 6.44
N MET A 129 38.65 25.57 6.71
CA MET A 129 37.21 25.54 7.10
C MET A 129 36.36 24.99 5.97
N ILE A 130 36.53 25.47 4.74
CA ILE A 130 35.78 24.98 3.59
C ILE A 130 36.10 23.50 3.30
N LYS A 131 37.37 23.11 3.42
CA LYS A 131 37.79 21.71 3.28
C LYS A 131 37.11 20.81 4.32
N GLN A 132 36.99 21.27 5.56
CA GLN A 132 36.27 20.56 6.62
C GLN A 132 34.76 20.45 6.30
N ASP A 133 34.14 21.54 5.84
CA ASP A 133 32.72 21.54 5.46
C ASP A 133 32.45 20.63 4.25
N LEU A 134 33.35 20.59 3.27
CA LEU A 134 33.29 19.68 2.15
C LEU A 134 33.41 18.21 2.59
N ALA A 135 34.30 17.91 3.53
CA ALA A 135 34.41 16.57 4.10
C ALA A 135 33.12 16.15 4.81
N ARG A 136 32.52 17.06 5.60
CA ARG A 136 31.22 16.81 6.24
C ARG A 136 30.09 16.58 5.24
N ALA A 137 30.01 17.42 4.20
CA ALA A 137 29.01 17.26 3.15
C ALA A 137 29.19 15.92 2.39
N THR A 138 30.42 15.50 2.15
CA THR A 138 30.72 14.20 1.51
C THR A 138 30.29 13.02 2.41
N ALA A 139 30.59 13.09 3.70
CA ALA A 139 30.15 12.07 4.66
C ALA A 139 28.62 11.99 4.76
N GLU A 140 27.93 13.14 4.72
CA GLU A 140 26.46 13.22 4.69
C GLU A 140 25.87 12.55 3.44
N ILE A 141 26.46 12.79 2.27
CA ILE A 141 26.06 12.13 1.02
C ILE A 141 26.18 10.61 1.16
N GLN A 142 27.28 10.10 1.69
CA GLN A 142 27.47 8.65 1.90
C GLN A 142 26.44 8.07 2.85
N ARG A 143 26.13 8.77 3.94
CA ARG A 143 25.07 8.36 4.88
C ARG A 143 23.71 8.30 4.20
N LEU A 144 23.33 9.34 3.47
CA LEU A 144 22.04 9.40 2.77
C LEU A 144 21.93 8.35 1.65
N GLN A 145 23.01 8.02 0.94
CA GLN A 145 23.03 6.93 -0.03
C GLN A 145 22.77 5.56 0.62
N THR A 146 23.35 5.33 1.78
CA THR A 146 23.07 4.11 2.56
C THR A 146 21.61 4.06 2.98
N GLU A 147 21.07 5.16 3.53
CA GLU A 147 19.65 5.26 3.92
C GLU A 147 18.70 5.07 2.73
N GLU A 148 19.02 5.61 1.55
CA GLU A 148 18.24 5.41 0.32
C GLU A 148 18.21 3.94 -0.08
N SER A 149 19.38 3.27 -0.07
CA SER A 149 19.48 1.85 -0.42
C SER A 149 18.69 0.96 0.56
N GLU A 150 18.74 1.27 1.86
CA GLU A 150 17.98 0.57 2.90
C GLU A 150 16.48 0.78 2.73
N ALA A 151 16.04 2.02 2.45
CA ALA A 151 14.64 2.31 2.19
C ALA A 151 14.12 1.56 0.95
N ALA A 152 14.89 1.52 -0.13
CA ALA A 152 14.55 0.77 -1.34
C ALA A 152 14.45 -0.74 -1.07
N ALA A 153 15.37 -1.30 -0.30
CA ALA A 153 15.33 -2.71 0.10
C ALA A 153 14.09 -3.04 0.96
N GLN A 154 13.72 -2.14 1.89
CA GLN A 154 12.51 -2.29 2.71
C GLN A 154 11.24 -2.26 1.85
N VAL A 155 11.12 -1.32 0.91
CA VAL A 155 9.98 -1.26 -0.04
C VAL A 155 9.89 -2.55 -0.84
N SER A 156 10.99 -3.03 -1.40
CA SER A 156 11.02 -4.29 -2.16
C SER A 156 10.58 -5.49 -1.33
N SER A 157 11.05 -5.59 -0.08
CA SER A 157 10.66 -6.65 0.85
C SER A 157 9.16 -6.63 1.17
N GLU A 158 8.60 -5.44 1.43
CA GLU A 158 7.17 -5.31 1.74
C GLU A 158 6.30 -5.56 0.50
N GLN A 159 6.76 -5.19 -0.70
CA GLN A 159 6.06 -5.52 -1.95
C GLN A 159 6.02 -7.03 -2.21
N LYS A 160 7.11 -7.76 -1.93
CA LYS A 160 7.12 -9.22 -2.02
C LYS A 160 6.12 -9.85 -1.05
N ARG A 161 6.10 -9.41 0.20
CA ARG A 161 5.11 -9.87 1.19
C ARG A 161 3.68 -9.59 0.75
N TRP A 162 3.45 -8.45 0.13
CA TRP A 162 2.14 -8.08 -0.37
C TRP A 162 1.70 -8.99 -1.53
N ALA A 163 2.61 -9.30 -2.46
CA ALA A 163 2.36 -10.26 -3.53
C ALA A 163 2.01 -11.66 -2.99
N GLU A 164 2.74 -12.14 -1.98
CA GLU A 164 2.46 -13.42 -1.33
C GLU A 164 1.06 -13.45 -0.65
N ILE A 165 0.67 -12.36 0.01
CA ILE A 165 -0.65 -12.23 0.63
C ILE A 165 -1.75 -12.30 -0.43
N ASN A 166 -1.60 -11.55 -1.53
CA ASN A 166 -2.57 -11.55 -2.63
C ASN A 166 -2.70 -12.93 -3.28
N GLN A 167 -1.58 -13.60 -3.53
CA GLN A 167 -1.60 -14.96 -4.08
C GLN A 167 -2.38 -15.92 -3.16
N ARG A 168 -2.16 -15.87 -1.85
CA ARG A 168 -2.91 -16.70 -0.89
C ARG A 168 -4.40 -16.38 -0.87
N LEU A 169 -4.77 -15.09 -1.01
CA LEU A 169 -6.17 -14.68 -1.11
C LEU A 169 -6.84 -15.24 -2.37
N GLU A 170 -6.17 -15.16 -3.51
CA GLU A 170 -6.66 -15.74 -4.76
C GLU A 170 -6.81 -17.29 -4.69
N GLU A 171 -5.90 -17.97 -4.01
CA GLU A 171 -5.99 -19.40 -3.78
C GLU A 171 -7.21 -19.75 -2.90
N LEU A 172 -7.47 -18.96 -1.86
CA LEU A 172 -8.65 -19.12 -1.01
C LEU A 172 -9.93 -18.87 -1.78
N ASP A 173 -10.00 -17.80 -2.60
CA ASP A 173 -11.16 -17.52 -3.42
C ASP A 173 -11.45 -18.64 -4.41
N ARG A 174 -10.41 -19.20 -5.06
CA ARG A 174 -10.56 -20.36 -5.96
C ARG A 174 -11.02 -21.61 -5.23
N ALA A 175 -10.54 -21.83 -3.99
CA ALA A 175 -10.96 -22.98 -3.18
C ALA A 175 -12.43 -22.86 -2.73
N LEU A 176 -12.90 -21.66 -2.45
CA LEU A 176 -14.30 -21.38 -2.10
C LEU A 176 -15.23 -21.51 -3.32
N ALA A 177 -14.80 -21.09 -4.49
CA ALA A 177 -15.57 -21.17 -5.72
C ALA A 177 -15.76 -22.62 -6.26
N ARG A 178 -14.94 -23.58 -5.83
CA ARG A 178 -15.02 -25.00 -6.23
C ARG A 178 -15.92 -25.85 -5.33
N ARG A 179 -16.44 -25.29 -4.26
CA ARG A 179 -17.37 -25.97 -3.32
C ARG A 179 -18.81 -25.60 -3.57
#